data_978661b200b95c155e50ad7a9aec025d
#
_entry.id   978661b200b95c155e50ad7a9aec025d
#
_cell.length_a   1.000
_cell.length_b   1.000
_cell.length_c   1.000
_cell.angle_alpha   90.00
_cell.angle_beta   90.00
_cell.angle_gamma   90.00
#
_symmetry.space_group_name_H-M   'P 1'
#
loop_
_entity.id
_entity.type
_entity.pdbx_description
1 polymer ?
#
loop_
_entity_poly.entity_id
_entity_poly.type
_entity_poly.pdbx_seq_one_letter_code
_entity_poly.pdbx_strand_id
1 'polypeptide(L)'
;MGKAIDKAVIYIRVSTAQQGKSGLGIEAQREAIARFCEAEGIEIIAEHVEIETGKGTDALDRRPQLAEALAEAKRQDCPVVVAKLDRLSRDVAFIAGLMSKHVAFVVAELGTDTDPFILHLYAALAEKERSMISTRTKAALAAAKAKGITLGNPNLATARVVAHKAIKANADAFAANVLPVIREVKATGASLRQIAAALNSRGIPTARGGTWAATQVRDYLRRVA
;
A
#
# COMPACT_ATOMS: atom_id res chain seq x y z
N MET A 1 -30.88 8.42 -17.44
CA MET A 1 -30.89 6.99 -17.12
C MET A 1 -29.43 6.56 -17.06
N GLY A 2 -28.90 6.17 -15.89
CA GLY A 2 -27.56 5.65 -15.76
C GLY A 2 -27.45 4.33 -16.53
N LYS A 3 -26.26 4.06 -17.11
CA LYS A 3 -25.94 2.77 -17.74
C LYS A 3 -26.07 1.69 -16.66
N ALA A 4 -26.85 0.63 -16.92
CA ALA A 4 -26.92 -0.49 -16.01
C ALA A 4 -25.51 -1.06 -15.80
N ILE A 5 -25.13 -1.29 -14.55
CA ILE A 5 -23.84 -1.87 -14.19
C ILE A 5 -24.02 -3.39 -14.20
N ASP A 6 -23.41 -4.07 -15.16
CA ASP A 6 -23.49 -5.53 -15.33
C ASP A 6 -22.24 -6.25 -14.81
N LYS A 7 -21.12 -5.54 -14.67
CA LYS A 7 -19.84 -6.09 -14.19
C LYS A 7 -19.05 -5.06 -13.40
N ALA A 8 -18.16 -5.52 -12.52
CA ALA A 8 -17.33 -4.65 -11.70
C ALA A 8 -15.99 -5.31 -11.33
N VAL A 9 -14.99 -4.45 -11.08
CA VAL A 9 -13.73 -4.80 -10.41
C VAL A 9 -13.88 -4.50 -8.94
N ILE A 10 -13.49 -5.40 -8.04
CA ILE A 10 -13.56 -5.14 -6.60
C ILE A 10 -12.20 -4.78 -6.03
N TYR A 11 -12.21 -3.83 -5.08
CA TYR A 11 -11.02 -3.41 -4.36
C TYR A 11 -11.22 -3.53 -2.85
N ILE A 12 -10.30 -4.24 -2.20
CA ILE A 12 -10.30 -4.54 -0.76
C ILE A 12 -9.04 -3.97 -0.15
N ARG A 13 -9.14 -3.28 1.00
CA ARG A 13 -7.99 -2.71 1.69
C ARG A 13 -7.98 -3.03 3.17
N VAL A 14 -6.81 -3.44 3.68
CA VAL A 14 -6.54 -3.59 5.11
C VAL A 14 -5.31 -2.79 5.52
N SER A 15 -5.29 -2.29 6.77
CA SER A 15 -4.28 -1.33 7.24
C SER A 15 -3.02 -1.95 7.84
N THR A 16 -2.97 -3.26 8.06
CA THR A 16 -1.80 -3.94 8.63
C THR A 16 -1.62 -5.33 8.05
N ALA A 17 -0.35 -5.76 7.95
CA ALA A 17 -0.01 -7.13 7.56
C ALA A 17 -0.61 -8.20 8.51
N GLN A 18 -0.87 -7.83 9.77
CA GLN A 18 -1.50 -8.72 10.74
C GLN A 18 -3.00 -8.90 10.48
N GLN A 19 -3.71 -7.83 10.08
CA GLN A 19 -5.10 -7.91 9.61
C GLN A 19 -5.22 -8.64 8.29
N GLY A 20 -4.24 -8.48 7.38
CA GLY A 20 -4.14 -9.26 6.16
C GLY A 20 -3.89 -10.76 6.41
N LYS A 21 -3.09 -11.10 7.45
CA LYS A 21 -2.82 -12.49 7.82
C LYS A 21 -3.97 -13.16 8.57
N SER A 22 -4.74 -12.43 9.39
CA SER A 22 -5.91 -12.97 10.08
C SER A 22 -7.09 -13.22 9.15
N GLY A 23 -7.10 -12.62 7.95
CA GLY A 23 -8.16 -12.74 6.95
C GLY A 23 -9.48 -12.04 7.30
N LEU A 24 -9.80 -11.91 8.58
CA LEU A 24 -11.11 -11.44 9.08
C LEU A 24 -11.56 -10.11 8.45
N GLY A 25 -10.65 -9.15 8.30
CA GLY A 25 -10.97 -7.85 7.70
C GLY A 25 -11.14 -7.89 6.19
N ILE A 26 -10.49 -8.82 5.49
CA ILE A 26 -10.60 -9.03 4.05
C ILE A 26 -11.89 -9.77 3.76
N GLU A 27 -12.15 -10.89 4.47
CA GLU A 27 -13.34 -11.72 4.29
C GLU A 27 -14.64 -10.93 4.52
N ALA A 28 -14.70 -10.11 5.58
CA ALA A 28 -15.88 -9.27 5.85
C ALA A 28 -16.15 -8.25 4.72
N GLN A 29 -15.08 -7.67 4.12
CA GLN A 29 -15.25 -6.77 2.99
C GLN A 29 -15.68 -7.54 1.72
N ARG A 30 -15.06 -8.71 1.46
CA ARG A 30 -15.40 -9.57 0.33
C ARG A 30 -16.87 -10.00 0.39
N GLU A 31 -17.33 -10.47 1.55
CA GLU A 31 -18.71 -10.88 1.76
C GLU A 31 -19.70 -9.71 1.59
N ALA A 32 -19.37 -8.52 2.11
CA ALA A 32 -20.23 -7.34 1.94
C ALA A 32 -20.35 -6.93 0.48
N ILE A 33 -19.25 -6.95 -0.28
CA ILE A 33 -19.24 -6.64 -1.71
C ILE A 33 -19.97 -7.73 -2.50
N ALA A 34 -19.73 -9.00 -2.20
CA ALA A 34 -20.37 -10.11 -2.91
C ALA A 34 -21.90 -10.07 -2.76
N ARG A 35 -22.41 -9.88 -1.53
CA ARG A 35 -23.87 -9.73 -1.28
C ARG A 35 -24.46 -8.54 -2.04
N PHE A 36 -23.75 -7.42 -2.08
CA PHE A 36 -24.16 -6.24 -2.83
C PHE A 36 -24.22 -6.54 -4.33
N CYS A 37 -23.16 -7.10 -4.90
CA CYS A 37 -23.10 -7.42 -6.33
C CYS A 37 -24.15 -8.46 -6.73
N GLU A 38 -24.40 -9.46 -5.90
CA GLU A 38 -25.47 -10.46 -6.12
C GLU A 38 -26.86 -9.80 -6.14
N ALA A 39 -27.14 -8.90 -5.18
CA ALA A 39 -28.41 -8.19 -5.09
C ALA A 39 -28.66 -7.26 -6.29
N GLU A 40 -27.62 -6.63 -6.82
CA GLU A 40 -27.68 -5.70 -7.96
C GLU A 40 -27.51 -6.40 -9.32
N GLY A 41 -27.25 -7.71 -9.35
CA GLY A 41 -26.99 -8.47 -10.57
C GLY A 41 -25.68 -8.13 -11.25
N ILE A 42 -24.64 -7.74 -10.48
CA ILE A 42 -23.33 -7.30 -10.97
C ILE A 42 -22.35 -8.49 -10.93
N GLU A 43 -21.71 -8.80 -12.06
CA GLU A 43 -20.65 -9.80 -12.14
C GLU A 43 -19.31 -9.23 -11.63
N ILE A 44 -18.66 -9.94 -10.71
CA ILE A 44 -17.31 -9.59 -10.23
C ILE A 44 -16.28 -10.19 -11.20
N ILE A 45 -15.61 -9.35 -11.99
CA ILE A 45 -14.67 -9.80 -13.02
C ILE A 45 -13.21 -9.85 -12.55
N ALA A 46 -12.84 -9.11 -11.48
CA ALA A 46 -11.50 -9.12 -10.90
C ALA A 46 -11.53 -8.65 -9.44
N GLU A 47 -10.55 -9.10 -8.65
CA GLU A 47 -10.34 -8.69 -7.26
C GLU A 47 -8.90 -8.16 -7.07
N HIS A 48 -8.78 -6.98 -6.47
CA HIS A 48 -7.50 -6.40 -6.06
C HIS A 48 -7.48 -6.17 -4.54
N VAL A 49 -6.46 -6.73 -3.87
CA VAL A 49 -6.31 -6.64 -2.42
C VAL A 49 -5.08 -5.82 -2.06
N GLU A 50 -5.26 -4.72 -1.35
CA GLU A 50 -4.19 -3.84 -0.86
C GLU A 50 -3.93 -4.06 0.63
N ILE A 51 -2.67 -4.36 0.96
CA ILE A 51 -2.21 -4.41 2.36
C ILE A 51 -1.34 -3.18 2.60
N GLU A 52 -1.92 -2.14 3.17
CA GLU A 52 -1.21 -0.88 3.41
C GLU A 52 -0.38 -0.96 4.69
N THR A 53 0.94 -0.96 4.56
CA THR A 53 1.89 -0.98 5.68
C THR A 53 2.44 0.41 5.96
N GLY A 54 1.61 1.34 6.46
CA GLY A 54 2.16 2.62 6.87
C GLY A 54 1.19 3.79 6.99
N LYS A 55 1.57 4.78 7.80
CA LYS A 55 0.92 6.08 7.91
C LYS A 55 1.37 6.94 6.72
N GLY A 56 0.52 7.18 5.76
CA GLY A 56 0.87 8.03 4.62
C GLY A 56 -0.34 8.69 3.97
N THR A 57 -0.09 9.66 3.10
CA THR A 57 -1.07 10.27 2.21
C THR A 57 -1.64 9.23 1.25
N ASP A 58 -2.91 9.38 0.90
CA ASP A 58 -3.66 8.48 0.00
C ASP A 58 -3.20 8.54 -1.48
N ALA A 59 -1.90 8.74 -1.73
CA ALA A 59 -1.34 8.81 -3.06
C ALA A 59 -1.36 7.45 -3.77
N LEU A 60 -1.76 7.42 -5.04
CA LEU A 60 -1.79 6.21 -5.89
C LEU A 60 -0.42 5.52 -5.99
N ASP A 61 0.68 6.29 -5.91
CA ASP A 61 2.06 5.77 -5.93
C ASP A 61 2.35 4.77 -4.79
N ARG A 62 1.56 4.81 -3.72
CA ARG A 62 1.66 3.91 -2.56
C ARG A 62 0.62 2.81 -2.55
N ARG A 63 -0.27 2.79 -3.55
CA ARG A 63 -1.38 1.85 -3.68
C ARG A 63 -1.38 1.21 -5.07
N PRO A 64 -0.41 0.36 -5.36
CA PRO A 64 -0.29 -0.28 -6.67
C PRO A 64 -1.54 -1.09 -7.02
N GLN A 65 -2.15 -1.77 -6.05
CA GLN A 65 -3.37 -2.55 -6.28
C GLN A 65 -4.58 -1.67 -6.60
N LEU A 66 -4.70 -0.48 -5.98
CA LEU A 66 -5.74 0.48 -6.35
C LEU A 66 -5.51 1.03 -7.77
N ALA A 67 -4.26 1.35 -8.10
CA ALA A 67 -3.92 1.83 -9.44
C ALA A 67 -4.25 0.77 -10.52
N GLU A 68 -3.94 -0.50 -10.25
CA GLU A 68 -4.29 -1.62 -11.13
C GLU A 68 -5.80 -1.82 -11.23
N ALA A 69 -6.53 -1.80 -10.11
CA ALA A 69 -7.99 -1.91 -10.09
C ALA A 69 -8.66 -0.81 -10.94
N LEU A 70 -8.22 0.44 -10.79
CA LEU A 70 -8.74 1.58 -11.57
C LEU A 70 -8.39 1.45 -13.06
N ALA A 71 -7.19 0.99 -13.40
CA ALA A 71 -6.77 0.77 -14.78
C ALA A 71 -7.55 -0.37 -15.43
N GLU A 72 -7.80 -1.45 -14.70
CA GLU A 72 -8.59 -2.58 -15.17
C GLU A 72 -10.06 -2.22 -15.36
N ALA A 73 -10.67 -1.57 -14.38
CA ALA A 73 -12.05 -1.07 -14.46
C ALA A 73 -12.25 -0.15 -15.69
N LYS A 74 -11.26 0.74 -15.95
CA LYS A 74 -11.27 1.59 -17.15
C LYS A 74 -11.19 0.78 -18.44
N ARG A 75 -10.34 -0.25 -18.52
CA ARG A 75 -10.24 -1.12 -19.72
C ARG A 75 -11.53 -1.89 -19.99
N GLN A 76 -12.20 -2.30 -18.91
CA GLN A 76 -13.40 -3.10 -18.96
C GLN A 76 -14.68 -2.24 -19.05
N ASP A 77 -14.58 -0.92 -19.02
CA ASP A 77 -15.71 0.03 -18.99
C ASP A 77 -16.72 -0.32 -17.87
N CYS A 78 -16.21 -0.52 -16.65
CA CYS A 78 -16.97 -0.86 -15.46
C CYS A 78 -16.47 -0.10 -14.22
N PRO A 79 -17.26 -0.02 -13.14
CA PRO A 79 -16.82 0.64 -11.91
C PRO A 79 -15.88 -0.23 -11.07
N VAL A 80 -15.12 0.44 -10.17
CA VAL A 80 -14.50 -0.21 -9.01
C VAL A 80 -15.50 -0.23 -7.86
N VAL A 81 -15.77 -1.41 -7.29
CA VAL A 81 -16.64 -1.57 -6.10
C VAL A 81 -15.80 -1.73 -4.85
N VAL A 82 -16.14 -0.98 -3.80
CA VAL A 82 -15.53 -1.06 -2.47
C VAL A 82 -16.62 -1.28 -1.42
N ALA A 83 -16.31 -1.96 -0.31
CA ALA A 83 -17.29 -2.19 0.75
C ALA A 83 -17.75 -0.87 1.40
N LYS A 84 -16.80 0.02 1.73
CA LYS A 84 -17.02 1.33 2.36
C LYS A 84 -16.13 2.38 1.74
N LEU A 85 -16.55 3.65 1.81
CA LEU A 85 -15.80 4.76 1.23
C LEU A 85 -14.40 4.91 1.85
N ASP A 86 -14.24 4.66 3.15
CA ASP A 86 -12.96 4.71 3.85
C ASP A 86 -11.95 3.63 3.39
N ARG A 87 -12.41 2.60 2.69
CA ARG A 87 -11.55 1.60 2.03
C ARG A 87 -10.97 2.16 0.75
N LEU A 88 -11.73 2.95 0.01
CA LEU A 88 -11.22 3.64 -1.17
C LEU A 88 -10.27 4.77 -0.76
N SER A 89 -10.75 5.72 0.02
CA SER A 89 -9.93 6.78 0.61
C SER A 89 -10.62 7.44 1.80
N ARG A 90 -9.83 8.07 2.67
CA ARG A 90 -10.26 9.02 3.70
C ARG A 90 -9.89 10.46 3.37
N ASP A 91 -9.33 10.68 2.18
CA ASP A 91 -8.92 11.98 1.67
C ASP A 91 -10.00 12.51 0.74
N VAL A 92 -10.65 13.61 1.15
CA VAL A 92 -11.70 14.27 0.36
C VAL A 92 -11.19 14.73 -0.99
N ALA A 93 -9.95 15.24 -1.05
CA ALA A 93 -9.37 15.71 -2.29
C ALA A 93 -9.14 14.55 -3.28
N PHE A 94 -8.76 13.37 -2.78
CA PHE A 94 -8.59 12.18 -3.60
C PHE A 94 -9.94 11.73 -4.19
N ILE A 95 -10.98 11.62 -3.36
CA ILE A 95 -12.34 11.26 -3.80
C ILE A 95 -12.86 12.28 -4.83
N ALA A 96 -12.75 13.56 -4.54
CA ALA A 96 -13.13 14.63 -5.47
C ALA A 96 -12.34 14.55 -6.79
N GLY A 97 -11.06 14.20 -6.73
CA GLY A 97 -10.20 13.98 -7.89
C GLY A 97 -10.66 12.81 -8.77
N LEU A 98 -11.10 11.71 -8.18
CA LEU A 98 -11.69 10.58 -8.92
C LEU A 98 -13.00 11.00 -9.60
N MET A 99 -13.86 11.70 -8.88
CA MET A 99 -15.15 12.17 -9.39
C MET A 99 -14.97 13.19 -10.53
N SER A 100 -14.05 14.15 -10.39
CA SER A 100 -13.76 15.15 -11.43
C SER A 100 -13.21 14.54 -12.72
N LYS A 101 -12.53 13.41 -12.62
CA LYS A 101 -12.00 12.63 -13.75
C LYS A 101 -13.02 11.59 -14.28
N HIS A 102 -14.25 11.63 -13.80
CA HIS A 102 -15.31 10.68 -14.15
C HIS A 102 -14.89 9.20 -14.00
N VAL A 103 -14.06 8.91 -12.99
CA VAL A 103 -13.69 7.54 -12.65
C VAL A 103 -14.88 6.87 -11.97
N ALA A 104 -15.44 5.84 -12.59
CA ALA A 104 -16.58 5.13 -12.06
C ALA A 104 -16.17 4.30 -10.83
N PHE A 105 -16.79 4.56 -9.67
CA PHE A 105 -16.68 3.73 -8.49
C PHE A 105 -18.02 3.64 -7.76
N VAL A 106 -18.24 2.53 -7.07
CA VAL A 106 -19.45 2.26 -6.28
C VAL A 106 -19.03 1.88 -4.86
N VAL A 107 -19.76 2.37 -3.88
CA VAL A 107 -19.60 2.01 -2.47
C VAL A 107 -20.77 1.11 -2.08
N ALA A 108 -20.51 -0.16 -1.81
CA ALA A 108 -21.56 -1.17 -1.55
C ALA A 108 -22.49 -0.78 -0.39
N GLU A 109 -21.97 -0.10 0.64
CA GLU A 109 -22.77 0.40 1.77
C GLU A 109 -23.76 1.51 1.36
N LEU A 110 -23.50 2.24 0.26
CA LEU A 110 -24.29 3.39 -0.20
C LEU A 110 -25.19 3.09 -1.41
N GLY A 111 -24.90 2.01 -2.13
CA GLY A 111 -25.65 1.62 -3.34
C GLY A 111 -25.11 2.22 -4.64
N THR A 112 -25.72 1.80 -5.76
CA THR A 112 -25.34 2.20 -7.13
C THR A 112 -25.73 3.63 -7.49
N ASP A 113 -26.84 4.14 -6.94
CA ASP A 113 -27.44 5.45 -7.27
C ASP A 113 -27.04 6.55 -6.28
N THR A 114 -25.86 6.43 -5.66
CA THR A 114 -25.43 7.41 -4.67
C THR A 114 -25.13 8.76 -5.31
N ASP A 115 -25.84 9.81 -4.85
CA ASP A 115 -25.60 11.18 -5.28
C ASP A 115 -24.14 11.59 -5.01
N PRO A 116 -23.45 12.19 -5.99
CA PRO A 116 -22.11 12.74 -5.81
C PRO A 116 -21.96 13.64 -4.58
N PHE A 117 -22.98 14.44 -4.25
CA PHE A 117 -22.97 15.26 -3.04
C PHE A 117 -22.88 14.41 -1.77
N ILE A 118 -23.58 13.30 -1.71
CA ILE A 118 -23.54 12.37 -0.58
C ILE A 118 -22.11 11.77 -0.43
N LEU A 119 -21.45 11.39 -1.52
CA LEU A 119 -20.08 10.92 -1.49
C LEU A 119 -19.10 11.98 -0.94
N HIS A 120 -19.26 13.24 -1.33
CA HIS A 120 -18.47 14.34 -0.78
C HIS A 120 -18.75 14.56 0.72
N LEU A 121 -20.00 14.48 1.14
CA LEU A 121 -20.38 14.60 2.55
C LEU A 121 -19.76 13.49 3.41
N TYR A 122 -19.83 12.23 2.96
CA TYR A 122 -19.21 11.10 3.66
C TYR A 122 -17.69 11.23 3.72
N ALA A 123 -17.05 11.65 2.64
CA ALA A 123 -15.61 11.89 2.62
C ALA A 123 -15.22 12.98 3.63
N ALA A 124 -15.94 14.11 3.67
CA ALA A 124 -15.71 15.19 4.62
C ALA A 124 -15.93 14.74 6.09
N LEU A 125 -16.95 13.91 6.34
CA LEU A 125 -17.22 13.35 7.67
C LEU A 125 -16.09 12.42 8.12
N ALA A 126 -15.61 11.53 7.24
CA ALA A 126 -14.51 10.61 7.51
C ALA A 126 -13.20 11.37 7.83
N GLU A 127 -12.92 12.47 7.11
CA GLU A 127 -11.78 13.35 7.40
C GLU A 127 -11.91 14.01 8.78
N LYS A 128 -13.09 14.54 9.10
CA LYS A 128 -13.39 15.14 10.40
C LYS A 128 -13.21 14.13 11.54
N GLU A 129 -13.71 12.92 11.39
CA GLU A 129 -13.58 11.84 12.35
C GLU A 129 -12.12 11.49 12.62
N ARG A 130 -11.31 11.35 11.56
CA ARG A 130 -9.85 11.14 11.66
C ARG A 130 -9.16 12.26 12.42
N SER A 131 -9.50 13.52 12.11
CA SER A 131 -8.98 14.69 12.81
C SER A 131 -9.32 14.68 14.31
N MET A 132 -10.56 14.35 14.65
CA MET A 132 -11.02 14.24 16.04
C MET A 132 -10.30 13.13 16.81
N ILE A 133 -10.11 11.95 16.20
CA ILE A 133 -9.35 10.84 16.80
C ILE A 133 -7.90 11.27 17.05
N SER A 134 -7.26 11.92 16.07
CA SER A 134 -5.90 12.43 16.21
C SER A 134 -5.78 13.42 17.36
N THR A 135 -6.70 14.37 17.46
CA THR A 135 -6.74 15.38 18.54
C THR A 135 -6.91 14.73 19.92
N ARG A 136 -7.86 13.79 20.05
CA ARG A 136 -8.06 13.03 21.30
C ARG A 136 -6.82 12.24 21.69
N THR A 137 -6.19 11.56 20.73
CA THR A 137 -4.97 10.78 20.98
C THR A 137 -3.83 11.67 21.43
N LYS A 138 -3.62 12.84 20.79
CA LYS A 138 -2.61 13.81 21.18
C LYS A 138 -2.86 14.35 22.60
N ALA A 139 -4.10 14.68 22.93
CA ALA A 139 -4.47 15.14 24.26
C ALA A 139 -4.25 14.07 25.33
N ALA A 140 -4.64 12.82 25.08
CA ALA A 140 -4.42 11.70 25.98
C ALA A 140 -2.92 11.42 26.21
N LEU A 141 -2.10 11.46 25.15
CA LEU A 141 -0.65 11.31 25.26
C LEU A 141 0.01 12.46 26.01
N ALA A 142 -0.45 13.69 25.82
CA ALA A 142 0.01 14.85 26.56
C ALA A 142 -0.31 14.74 28.05
N ALA A 143 -1.54 14.32 28.40
CA ALA A 143 -1.94 14.07 29.78
C ALA A 143 -1.14 12.94 30.44
N ALA A 144 -0.87 11.85 29.71
CA ALA A 144 -0.02 10.77 30.19
C ALA A 144 1.41 11.24 30.47
N LYS A 145 1.98 12.05 29.55
CA LYS A 145 3.31 12.65 29.72
C LYS A 145 3.37 13.59 30.94
N ALA A 146 2.31 14.40 31.14
CA ALA A 146 2.22 15.29 32.32
C ALA A 146 2.17 14.51 33.64
N LYS A 147 1.61 13.29 33.64
CA LYS A 147 1.62 12.36 34.78
C LYS A 147 2.95 11.59 34.96
N GLY A 148 4.00 11.94 34.19
CA GLY A 148 5.30 11.27 34.28
C GLY A 148 5.38 9.91 33.59
N ILE A 149 4.36 9.50 32.82
CA ILE A 149 4.39 8.24 32.08
C ILE A 149 5.34 8.38 30.90
N THR A 150 6.37 7.52 30.86
CA THR A 150 7.28 7.43 29.72
C THR A 150 6.56 6.80 28.54
N LEU A 151 6.39 7.57 27.47
CA LEU A 151 5.74 7.11 26.24
C LEU A 151 6.75 6.40 25.34
N GLY A 152 6.28 5.36 24.64
CA GLY A 152 7.09 4.59 23.69
C GLY A 152 7.19 3.12 24.08
N ASN A 153 8.12 2.43 23.41
CA ASN A 153 8.35 1.00 23.71
C ASN A 153 9.21 0.89 25.01
N PRO A 154 8.72 0.27 26.09
CA PRO A 154 9.46 0.09 27.33
C PRO A 154 10.73 -0.78 27.13
N ASN A 155 10.73 -1.64 26.11
CA ASN A 155 11.84 -2.54 25.78
C ASN A 155 12.63 -2.06 24.56
N LEU A 156 12.83 -0.75 24.40
CA LEU A 156 13.45 -0.15 23.23
C LEU A 156 14.87 -0.70 22.96
N ALA A 157 15.67 -0.96 24.01
CA ALA A 157 17.00 -1.52 23.87
C ALA A 157 16.97 -2.91 23.22
N THR A 158 16.13 -3.81 23.74
CA THR A 158 15.95 -5.15 23.18
C THR A 158 15.38 -5.10 21.76
N ALA A 159 14.38 -4.25 21.53
CA ALA A 159 13.78 -4.07 20.20
C ALA A 159 14.82 -3.57 19.17
N ARG A 160 15.72 -2.66 19.56
CA ARG A 160 16.83 -2.20 18.70
C ARG A 160 17.80 -3.33 18.34
N VAL A 161 18.19 -4.16 19.30
CA VAL A 161 19.08 -5.31 19.05
C VAL A 161 18.44 -6.28 18.05
N VAL A 162 17.17 -6.63 18.26
CA VAL A 162 16.43 -7.51 17.35
C VAL A 162 16.30 -6.89 15.95
N ALA A 163 15.97 -5.60 15.86
CA ALA A 163 15.87 -4.88 14.60
C ALA A 163 17.22 -4.84 13.85
N HIS A 164 18.31 -4.52 14.53
CA HIS A 164 19.65 -4.54 13.93
C HIS A 164 20.04 -5.93 13.43
N LYS A 165 19.76 -6.99 14.21
CA LYS A 165 20.02 -8.37 13.80
C LYS A 165 19.21 -8.72 12.52
N ALA A 166 17.96 -8.36 12.46
CA ALA A 166 17.11 -8.59 11.29
C ALA A 166 17.59 -7.80 10.05
N ILE A 167 17.95 -6.52 10.22
CA ILE A 167 18.49 -5.68 9.14
C ILE A 167 19.81 -6.28 8.61
N LYS A 168 20.70 -6.72 9.50
CA LYS A 168 21.97 -7.35 9.12
C LYS A 168 21.72 -8.65 8.36
N ALA A 169 20.85 -9.53 8.88
CA ALA A 169 20.50 -10.79 8.24
C ALA A 169 19.91 -10.60 6.83
N ASN A 170 18.99 -9.65 6.66
CA ASN A 170 18.43 -9.32 5.35
C ASN A 170 19.50 -8.78 4.38
N ALA A 171 20.39 -7.94 4.87
CA ALA A 171 21.48 -7.40 4.06
C ALA A 171 22.51 -8.48 3.68
N ASP A 172 22.77 -9.45 4.56
CA ASP A 172 23.66 -10.58 4.28
C ASP A 172 23.03 -11.56 3.29
N ALA A 173 21.73 -11.85 3.43
CA ALA A 173 20.98 -12.67 2.48
C ALA A 173 20.94 -12.03 1.08
N PHE A 174 20.67 -10.73 0.98
CA PHE A 174 20.73 -10.03 -0.29
C PHE A 174 22.14 -10.05 -0.90
N ALA A 175 23.18 -9.83 -0.09
CA ALA A 175 24.56 -9.90 -0.56
C ALA A 175 24.90 -11.31 -1.10
N ALA A 176 24.48 -12.37 -0.41
CA ALA A 176 24.69 -13.76 -0.86
C ALA A 176 24.08 -14.02 -2.24
N ASN A 177 22.91 -13.42 -2.53
CA ASN A 177 22.24 -13.58 -3.83
C ASN A 177 22.94 -12.79 -4.96
N VAL A 178 23.46 -11.61 -4.70
CA VAL A 178 24.01 -10.71 -5.74
C VAL A 178 25.52 -10.90 -5.95
N LEU A 179 26.25 -11.28 -4.93
CA LEU A 179 27.71 -11.45 -5.01
C LEU A 179 28.19 -12.44 -6.07
N PRO A 180 27.53 -13.60 -6.31
CA PRO A 180 27.94 -14.49 -7.41
C PRO A 180 27.92 -13.79 -8.76
N VAL A 181 26.89 -12.99 -9.05
CA VAL A 181 26.76 -12.23 -10.29
C VAL A 181 27.82 -11.14 -10.40
N ILE A 182 28.07 -10.41 -9.29
CA ILE A 182 29.15 -9.40 -9.26
C ILE A 182 30.52 -10.04 -9.53
N ARG A 183 30.79 -11.22 -8.95
CA ARG A 183 32.05 -11.95 -9.13
C ARG A 183 32.21 -12.48 -10.55
N GLU A 184 31.15 -13.02 -11.13
CA GLU A 184 31.10 -13.48 -12.52
C GLU A 184 31.52 -12.36 -13.47
N VAL A 185 30.87 -11.17 -13.36
CA VAL A 185 31.21 -10.02 -14.20
C VAL A 185 32.60 -9.49 -13.90
N LYS A 186 33.04 -9.50 -12.64
CA LYS A 186 34.38 -9.06 -12.24
C LYS A 186 35.49 -9.96 -12.84
N ALA A 187 35.26 -11.24 -12.95
CA ALA A 187 36.20 -12.22 -13.51
C ALA A 187 36.53 -11.94 -14.99
N THR A 188 35.67 -11.23 -15.72
CA THR A 188 35.94 -10.78 -17.11
C THR A 188 36.86 -9.56 -17.18
N GLY A 189 37.42 -9.07 -16.06
CA GLY A 189 38.25 -7.87 -16.02
C GLY A 189 37.46 -6.54 -15.98
N ALA A 190 36.13 -6.59 -15.79
CA ALA A 190 35.27 -5.42 -15.82
C ALA A 190 35.54 -4.46 -14.63
N SER A 191 35.54 -3.16 -14.92
CA SER A 191 35.62 -2.09 -13.94
C SER A 191 34.36 -2.03 -13.09
N LEU A 192 34.40 -1.41 -11.88
CA LEU A 192 33.23 -1.25 -11.01
C LEU A 192 32.03 -0.56 -11.68
N ARG A 193 32.29 0.37 -12.63
CA ARG A 193 31.24 1.02 -13.42
C ARG A 193 30.58 0.06 -14.40
N GLN A 194 31.37 -0.78 -15.06
CA GLN A 194 30.87 -1.79 -16.00
C GLN A 194 30.07 -2.88 -15.27
N ILE A 195 30.50 -3.28 -14.06
CA ILE A 195 29.75 -4.21 -13.20
C ILE A 195 28.39 -3.60 -12.82
N ALA A 196 28.37 -2.34 -12.37
CA ALA A 196 27.11 -1.65 -12.04
C ALA A 196 26.17 -1.57 -13.26
N ALA A 197 26.70 -1.23 -14.44
CA ALA A 197 25.93 -1.21 -15.68
C ALA A 197 25.37 -2.60 -16.07
N ALA A 198 26.16 -3.66 -15.90
CA ALA A 198 25.73 -5.03 -16.17
C ALA A 198 24.61 -5.50 -15.22
N LEU A 199 24.68 -5.13 -13.93
CA LEU A 199 23.60 -5.42 -12.97
C LEU A 199 22.30 -4.68 -13.35
N ASN A 200 22.41 -3.41 -13.72
CA ASN A 200 21.27 -2.59 -14.13
C ASN A 200 20.62 -3.11 -15.44
N SER A 201 21.42 -3.50 -16.42
CA SER A 201 20.93 -4.06 -17.69
C SER A 201 20.27 -5.44 -17.53
N ARG A 202 20.70 -6.22 -16.53
CA ARG A 202 20.07 -7.51 -16.14
C ARG A 202 18.80 -7.30 -15.31
N GLY A 203 18.38 -6.07 -15.01
CA GLY A 203 17.21 -5.77 -14.20
C GLY A 203 17.35 -6.16 -12.74
N ILE A 204 18.56 -6.32 -12.21
CA ILE A 204 18.81 -6.67 -10.80
C ILE A 204 18.80 -5.38 -9.97
N PRO A 205 17.77 -5.11 -9.13
CA PRO A 205 17.72 -3.89 -8.33
C PRO A 205 18.70 -3.94 -7.16
N THR A 206 19.03 -2.78 -6.57
CA THR A 206 19.71 -2.73 -5.27
C THR A 206 18.79 -3.21 -4.14
N ALA A 207 19.33 -3.47 -2.94
CA ALA A 207 18.55 -3.87 -1.76
C ALA A 207 17.41 -2.88 -1.38
N ARG A 208 17.43 -1.65 -1.89
CA ARG A 208 16.40 -0.63 -1.70
C ARG A 208 15.55 -0.38 -2.96
N GLY A 209 15.65 -1.25 -3.97
CA GLY A 209 14.88 -1.16 -5.21
C GLY A 209 15.41 -0.14 -6.23
N GLY A 210 16.56 0.51 -5.98
CA GLY A 210 17.17 1.47 -6.90
C GLY A 210 18.18 0.84 -7.88
N THR A 211 18.85 1.69 -8.67
CA THR A 211 19.91 1.31 -9.62
C THR A 211 21.28 1.22 -8.95
N TRP A 212 22.16 0.36 -9.48
CA TRP A 212 23.52 0.19 -9.00
C TRP A 212 24.44 1.31 -9.45
N ALA A 213 25.27 1.78 -8.51
CA ALA A 213 26.40 2.65 -8.76
C ALA A 213 27.73 1.93 -8.43
N ALA A 214 28.83 2.38 -9.00
CA ALA A 214 30.17 1.80 -8.78
C ALA A 214 30.58 1.72 -7.30
N THR A 215 30.19 2.71 -6.49
CA THR A 215 30.44 2.74 -5.04
C THR A 215 29.75 1.59 -4.30
N GLN A 216 28.51 1.30 -4.67
CA GLN A 216 27.76 0.19 -4.07
C GLN A 216 28.38 -1.17 -4.43
N VAL A 217 28.80 -1.37 -5.69
CA VAL A 217 29.50 -2.59 -6.11
C VAL A 217 30.79 -2.77 -5.30
N ARG A 218 31.57 -1.71 -5.10
CA ARG A 218 32.77 -1.73 -4.26
C ARG A 218 32.45 -2.15 -2.83
N ASP A 219 31.39 -1.59 -2.26
CA ASP A 219 31.03 -1.82 -0.86
C ASP A 219 30.54 -3.27 -0.65
N TYR A 220 29.83 -3.86 -1.63
CA TYR A 220 29.46 -5.27 -1.61
C TYR A 220 30.69 -6.20 -1.75
N LEU A 221 31.66 -5.87 -2.59
CA LEU A 221 32.89 -6.64 -2.71
C LEU A 221 33.75 -6.61 -1.42
N ARG A 222 33.77 -5.47 -0.71
CA ARG A 222 34.47 -5.33 0.57
C ARG A 222 33.80 -6.06 1.74
N ARG A 223 32.49 -6.28 1.66
CA ARG A 223 31.72 -6.90 2.76
C ARG A 223 32.07 -8.38 2.96
N VAL A 224 32.68 -9.03 1.96
CA VAL A 224 32.95 -10.47 1.92
C VAL A 224 34.43 -10.76 1.70
N ALA A 225 35.27 -9.73 1.61
CA ALA A 225 36.72 -9.85 1.70
C ALA A 225 37.15 -9.87 3.18
#